data_3708a3cfd97ca4a328bb75721b3b4c0d
#
_entry.id   3708a3cfd97ca4a328bb75721b3b4c0d
#
_cell.length_a   1.000
_cell.length_b   1.000
_cell.length_c   1.000
_cell.angle_alpha   90.00
_cell.angle_beta   90.00
_cell.angle_gamma   90.00
#
_symmetry.space_group_name_H-M   'P 1'
#
loop_
_entity.id
_entity.type
_entity.pdbx_description
1 polymer ?
#
loop_
_entity_poly.entity_id
_entity_poly.type
_entity_poly.pdbx_seq_one_letter_code
_entity_poly.pdbx_strand_id
1 'polypeptide(L)'
;MNGKPTVFISCGQFTEAEKRLGRQIAQMVKTVAGLEPFFAEDVQDLNGLDDNILKALRDCAGVIVVLHPRGKIERPDKTTVTRASVWIEQEIAIATYIQRVEKRELRIAAFKHRDVDREGLREFLHLNPATFTDESEVLVALSEQLAGWRSVSTDVRLELRSEPLRVQDQHPIRQLSLLLFNETNERISSYDFEICIPEGLLKHWNSIYPGEIKPSPRANFRCFRWSQEGRGPVLPHDQKLLSTFEYCTTCGLEHHLGVKAVVSEEPISVRAWINNREYSVERNLREMALEAEARNA
;
A
#
# COMPACT_ATOMS: atom_id res chain seq x y z
N MET A 1 -8.17 -8.81 0.12
CA MET A 1 -8.51 -7.72 1.08
C MET A 1 -7.36 -6.74 1.06
N ASN A 2 -7.55 -5.60 0.43
CA ASN A 2 -6.53 -4.53 0.46
C ASN A 2 -6.55 -3.92 1.86
N GLY A 3 -5.68 -4.43 2.73
CA GLY A 3 -5.49 -3.85 4.06
C GLY A 3 -4.98 -2.42 3.90
N LYS A 4 -5.57 -1.49 4.64
CA LYS A 4 -5.05 -0.12 4.70
C LYS A 4 -3.60 -0.14 5.18
N PRO A 5 -2.74 0.75 4.67
CA PRO A 5 -1.37 0.85 5.17
C PRO A 5 -1.36 1.10 6.67
N THR A 6 -0.47 0.40 7.38
CA THR A 6 -0.40 0.45 8.84
C THR A 6 0.56 1.54 9.29
N VAL A 7 0.20 2.24 10.36
CA VAL A 7 1.08 3.19 11.07
C VAL A 7 1.39 2.61 12.44
N PHE A 8 2.66 2.40 12.71
CA PHE A 8 3.14 1.94 14.01
C PHE A 8 3.23 3.10 14.99
N ILE A 9 2.63 2.94 16.19
CA ILE A 9 2.62 3.96 17.23
C ILE A 9 3.52 3.50 18.37
N SER A 10 4.69 4.14 18.48
CA SER A 10 5.67 3.98 19.53
C SER A 10 5.45 5.06 20.59
N CYS A 11 4.60 4.77 21.55
CA CYS A 11 4.26 5.66 22.65
C CYS A 11 4.40 4.93 23.99
N GLY A 12 4.77 5.67 25.03
CA GLY A 12 4.86 5.09 26.36
C GLY A 12 3.52 4.54 26.85
N GLN A 13 3.61 3.49 27.69
CA GLN A 13 2.46 2.81 28.28
C GLN A 13 2.59 2.69 29.79
N PHE A 14 3.47 3.49 30.39
CA PHE A 14 3.75 3.40 31.83
C PHE A 14 2.68 4.07 32.68
N THR A 15 2.12 5.18 32.19
CA THR A 15 1.06 5.92 32.87
C THR A 15 -0.25 5.87 32.08
N GLU A 16 -1.37 6.07 32.77
CA GLU A 16 -2.68 6.15 32.10
C GLU A 16 -2.77 7.36 31.14
N ALA A 17 -2.02 8.43 31.40
CA ALA A 17 -1.92 9.57 30.49
C ALA A 17 -1.27 9.16 29.17
N GLU A 18 -0.14 8.46 29.21
CA GLU A 18 0.56 7.96 28.03
C GLU A 18 -0.30 6.98 27.21
N LYS A 19 -0.98 6.05 27.88
CA LYS A 19 -1.90 5.12 27.22
C LYS A 19 -3.05 5.86 26.54
N ARG A 20 -3.62 6.86 27.22
CA ARG A 20 -4.68 7.71 26.65
C ARG A 20 -4.17 8.46 25.41
N LEU A 21 -2.97 9.04 25.46
CA LEU A 21 -2.34 9.71 24.33
C LEU A 21 -2.15 8.73 23.17
N GLY A 22 -1.63 7.53 23.40
CA GLY A 22 -1.47 6.50 22.37
C GLY A 22 -2.79 6.15 21.68
N ARG A 23 -3.88 5.97 22.46
CA ARG A 23 -5.23 5.74 21.92
C ARG A 23 -5.76 6.94 21.11
N GLN A 24 -5.52 8.16 21.55
CA GLN A 24 -5.90 9.37 20.81
C GLN A 24 -5.13 9.48 19.48
N ILE A 25 -3.83 9.20 19.49
CA ILE A 25 -3.00 9.12 18.28
C ILE A 25 -3.56 8.05 17.33
N ALA A 26 -3.90 6.85 17.82
CA ALA A 26 -4.50 5.80 17.03
C ALA A 26 -5.81 6.23 16.36
N GLN A 27 -6.66 6.91 17.11
CA GLN A 27 -7.91 7.47 16.57
C GLN A 27 -7.64 8.51 15.47
N MET A 28 -6.66 9.40 15.68
CA MET A 28 -6.28 10.41 14.68
C MET A 28 -5.73 9.79 13.40
N VAL A 29 -4.92 8.74 13.50
CA VAL A 29 -4.43 7.97 12.34
C VAL A 29 -5.60 7.46 11.50
N LYS A 30 -6.65 6.94 12.14
CA LYS A 30 -7.87 6.48 11.45
C LYS A 30 -8.66 7.63 10.82
N THR A 31 -8.91 8.68 11.58
CA THR A 31 -9.87 9.74 11.18
C THR A 31 -9.24 10.79 10.28
N VAL A 32 -7.99 11.19 10.51
CA VAL A 32 -7.29 12.23 9.75
C VAL A 32 -6.57 11.64 8.55
N ALA A 33 -5.76 10.59 8.74
CA ALA A 33 -4.98 10.01 7.67
C ALA A 33 -5.71 8.89 6.89
N GLY A 34 -6.76 8.29 7.46
CA GLY A 34 -7.46 7.15 6.86
C GLY A 34 -6.65 5.85 6.86
N LEU A 35 -5.58 5.80 7.66
CA LEU A 35 -4.65 4.67 7.77
C LEU A 35 -5.03 3.75 8.94
N GLU A 36 -4.44 2.56 9.01
CA GLU A 36 -4.67 1.61 10.09
C GLU A 36 -3.61 1.78 11.20
N PRO A 37 -3.97 2.15 12.44
CA PRO A 37 -2.99 2.25 13.51
C PRO A 37 -2.65 0.88 14.09
N PHE A 38 -1.39 0.69 14.44
CA PHE A 38 -0.93 -0.38 15.30
C PHE A 38 -0.38 0.23 16.60
N PHE A 39 -1.09 0.03 17.70
CA PHE A 39 -0.68 0.44 19.04
C PHE A 39 -0.71 -0.79 19.95
N ALA A 40 0.43 -1.15 20.51
CA ALA A 40 0.64 -2.45 21.16
C ALA A 40 -0.04 -2.61 22.54
N GLU A 41 -0.85 -1.66 23.01
CA GLU A 41 -1.53 -1.74 24.32
C GLU A 41 -2.46 -2.95 24.43
N ASP A 42 -3.09 -3.35 23.32
CA ASP A 42 -4.09 -4.43 23.31
C ASP A 42 -3.49 -5.83 23.16
N VAL A 43 -2.16 -5.93 22.95
CA VAL A 43 -1.47 -7.21 22.72
C VAL A 43 -0.75 -7.63 24.00
N GLN A 44 -1.43 -8.36 24.87
CA GLN A 44 -0.87 -8.88 26.13
C GLN A 44 -0.40 -10.36 26.02
N ASP A 45 -0.06 -10.84 24.84
CA ASP A 45 0.44 -12.21 24.65
C ASP A 45 1.96 -12.23 24.70
N LEU A 46 2.50 -12.83 25.78
CA LEU A 46 3.94 -12.93 26.01
C LEU A 46 4.67 -13.83 25.00
N ASN A 47 3.96 -14.72 24.32
CA ASN A 47 4.56 -15.67 23.38
C ASN A 47 4.59 -15.19 21.91
N GLY A 48 3.95 -14.06 21.61
CA GLY A 48 3.87 -13.53 20.25
C GLY A 48 4.06 -12.02 20.14
N LEU A 49 4.25 -11.32 21.27
CA LEU A 49 4.32 -9.85 21.28
C LEU A 49 5.51 -9.33 20.46
N ASP A 50 6.67 -9.93 20.64
CA ASP A 50 7.90 -9.51 19.96
C ASP A 50 7.80 -9.72 18.45
N ASP A 51 7.29 -10.89 18.02
CA ASP A 51 7.10 -11.19 16.60
C ASP A 51 6.04 -10.28 15.96
N ASN A 52 4.96 -9.97 16.66
CA ASN A 52 3.91 -9.09 16.18
C ASN A 52 4.39 -7.63 16.08
N ILE A 53 5.17 -7.15 17.06
CA ILE A 53 5.76 -5.81 17.04
C ILE A 53 6.78 -5.69 15.91
N LEU A 54 7.70 -6.64 15.78
CA LEU A 54 8.71 -6.65 14.73
C LEU A 54 8.07 -6.71 13.35
N LYS A 55 7.04 -7.54 13.19
CA LYS A 55 6.28 -7.64 11.95
C LYS A 55 5.53 -6.34 11.64
N ALA A 56 4.87 -5.75 12.64
CA ALA A 56 4.15 -4.49 12.48
C ALA A 56 5.10 -3.34 12.11
N LEU A 57 6.28 -3.24 12.75
CA LEU A 57 7.32 -2.28 12.40
C LEU A 57 7.86 -2.52 10.99
N ARG A 58 8.14 -3.78 10.65
CA ARG A 58 8.65 -4.10 9.31
C ARG A 58 7.65 -3.78 8.23
N ASP A 59 6.36 -4.02 8.46
CA ASP A 59 5.32 -3.93 7.41
C ASP A 59 4.60 -2.55 7.41
N CYS A 60 4.91 -1.64 8.35
CA CYS A 60 4.27 -0.35 8.43
C CYS A 60 4.71 0.64 7.33
N ALA A 61 3.81 1.56 6.99
CA ALA A 61 4.07 2.67 6.07
C ALA A 61 4.54 3.94 6.79
N GLY A 62 4.41 3.98 8.11
CA GLY A 62 4.84 5.11 8.92
C GLY A 62 4.98 4.75 10.39
N VAL A 63 5.77 5.54 11.11
CA VAL A 63 6.02 5.39 12.55
C VAL A 63 5.77 6.73 13.25
N ILE A 64 4.99 6.69 14.32
CA ILE A 64 4.79 7.83 15.22
C ILE A 64 5.49 7.51 16.52
N VAL A 65 6.41 8.37 16.94
CA VAL A 65 7.22 8.18 18.15
C VAL A 65 6.94 9.27 19.14
N VAL A 66 6.65 8.90 20.40
CA VAL A 66 6.47 9.85 21.51
C VAL A 66 7.37 9.48 22.68
N LEU A 67 8.35 10.33 22.94
CA LEU A 67 9.39 10.13 23.94
C LEU A 67 9.05 10.85 25.22
N HIS A 68 8.64 10.11 26.26
CA HIS A 68 8.40 10.59 27.61
C HIS A 68 9.60 10.33 28.52
N PRO A 69 9.85 11.16 29.55
CA PRO A 69 10.91 10.94 30.52
C PRO A 69 10.66 9.66 31.35
N ARG A 70 11.72 8.85 31.55
CA ARG A 70 11.66 7.57 32.30
C ARG A 70 12.55 7.55 33.52
N GLY A 71 13.62 8.28 33.50
CA GLY A 71 14.57 8.29 34.58
C GLY A 71 15.81 9.10 34.28
N LYS A 72 16.61 9.32 35.29
CA LYS A 72 17.88 10.04 35.19
C LYS A 72 19.04 9.05 35.27
N ILE A 73 20.06 9.29 34.47
CA ILE A 73 21.30 8.52 34.44
C ILE A 73 22.45 9.48 34.64
N GLU A 74 23.36 9.10 35.52
CA GLU A 74 24.64 9.78 35.66
C GLU A 74 25.63 9.23 34.65
N ARG A 75 26.20 10.08 33.84
CA ARG A 75 27.26 9.75 32.90
C ARG A 75 28.63 9.67 33.59
N PRO A 76 29.65 9.04 32.98
CA PRO A 76 31.02 8.99 33.55
C PRO A 76 31.62 10.38 33.87
N ASP A 77 31.21 11.40 33.13
CA ASP A 77 31.60 12.80 33.35
C ASP A 77 30.80 13.51 34.46
N LYS A 78 29.99 12.76 35.23
CA LYS A 78 29.06 13.22 36.27
C LYS A 78 27.92 14.13 35.80
N THR A 79 27.72 14.27 34.49
CA THR A 79 26.51 14.92 33.98
C THR A 79 25.30 13.99 34.12
N THR A 80 24.15 14.55 34.45
CA THR A 80 22.90 13.79 34.56
C THR A 80 22.07 14.03 33.32
N VAL A 81 21.60 12.95 32.69
CA VAL A 81 20.71 12.98 31.54
C VAL A 81 19.40 12.29 31.85
N THR A 82 18.32 12.80 31.31
CA THR A 82 17.00 12.20 31.41
C THR A 82 16.73 11.34 30.18
N ARG A 83 16.50 10.05 30.39
CA ARG A 83 16.24 9.07 29.34
C ARG A 83 14.75 8.94 29.00
N ALA A 84 14.50 8.57 27.75
CA ALA A 84 13.24 7.99 27.35
C ALA A 84 13.18 6.47 27.61
N SER A 85 12.09 5.83 27.18
CA SER A 85 11.96 4.37 27.24
C SER A 85 12.98 3.68 26.34
N VAL A 86 13.68 2.66 26.88
CA VAL A 86 14.59 1.83 26.11
C VAL A 86 13.90 1.12 24.95
N TRP A 87 12.65 0.70 25.14
CA TRP A 87 11.85 0.07 24.09
C TRP A 87 11.63 1.00 22.89
N ILE A 88 11.25 2.25 23.16
CA ILE A 88 11.05 3.25 22.10
C ILE A 88 12.36 3.53 21.36
N GLU A 89 13.50 3.55 22.05
CA GLU A 89 14.82 3.69 21.40
C GLU A 89 15.13 2.51 20.47
N GLN A 90 14.78 1.30 20.84
CA GLN A 90 14.95 0.11 19.99
C GLN A 90 14.02 0.17 18.76
N GLU A 91 12.79 0.59 18.93
CA GLU A 91 11.83 0.76 17.81
C GLU A 91 12.32 1.84 16.83
N ILE A 92 12.90 2.94 17.33
CA ILE A 92 13.55 3.96 16.49
C ILE A 92 14.74 3.36 15.72
N ALA A 93 15.53 2.52 16.37
CA ALA A 93 16.67 1.87 15.73
C ALA A 93 16.23 0.95 14.58
N ILE A 94 15.17 0.17 14.79
CA ILE A 94 14.58 -0.71 13.77
C ILE A 94 14.00 0.13 12.62
N ALA A 95 13.22 1.17 12.92
CA ALA A 95 12.67 2.07 11.91
C ALA A 95 13.79 2.72 11.05
N THR A 96 14.89 3.11 11.71
CA THR A 96 16.06 3.65 11.03
C THR A 96 16.74 2.61 10.13
N TYR A 97 16.87 1.38 10.60
CA TYR A 97 17.41 0.28 9.80
C TYR A 97 16.58 0.08 8.54
N ILE A 98 15.27 -0.02 8.68
CA ILE A 98 14.33 -0.17 7.58
C ILE A 98 14.51 0.96 6.56
N GLN A 99 14.56 2.21 7.02
CA GLN A 99 14.68 3.37 6.13
C GLN A 99 16.06 3.46 5.46
N ARG A 100 17.15 3.24 6.21
CA ARG A 100 18.49 3.51 5.71
C ARG A 100 19.18 2.32 5.05
N VAL A 101 18.95 1.12 5.57
CA VAL A 101 19.60 -0.11 5.09
C VAL A 101 18.72 -0.80 4.05
N GLU A 102 17.45 -1.01 4.35
CA GLU A 102 16.50 -1.60 3.41
C GLU A 102 16.05 -0.62 2.32
N LYS A 103 16.39 0.68 2.46
CA LYS A 103 16.02 1.75 1.53
C LYS A 103 14.52 1.87 1.30
N ARG A 104 13.73 1.46 2.27
CA ARG A 104 12.29 1.59 2.22
C ARG A 104 11.87 2.95 2.72
N GLU A 105 10.98 3.61 2.00
CA GLU A 105 10.39 4.87 2.47
C GLU A 105 9.52 4.60 3.69
N LEU A 106 9.82 5.28 4.78
CA LEU A 106 9.08 5.22 6.03
C LEU A 106 8.80 6.64 6.50
N ARG A 107 7.52 6.98 6.66
CA ARG A 107 7.13 8.26 7.22
C ARG A 107 7.36 8.25 8.72
N ILE A 108 7.97 9.30 9.24
CA ILE A 108 8.29 9.37 10.66
C ILE A 108 7.76 10.69 11.22
N ALA A 109 6.91 10.61 12.24
CA ALA A 109 6.53 11.71 13.11
C ALA A 109 7.12 11.44 14.49
N ALA A 110 8.01 12.32 14.96
CA ALA A 110 8.69 12.14 16.23
C ALA A 110 8.45 13.33 17.17
N PHE A 111 8.10 13.02 18.40
CA PHE A 111 7.84 13.98 19.47
C PHE A 111 8.69 13.64 20.67
N LYS A 112 9.25 14.65 21.31
CA LYS A 112 10.13 14.50 22.46
C LYS A 112 9.72 15.45 23.57
N HIS A 113 9.44 14.91 24.76
CA HIS A 113 9.23 15.78 25.91
C HIS A 113 10.48 16.64 26.15
N ARG A 114 10.28 17.90 26.54
CA ARG A 114 11.35 18.88 26.73
C ARG A 114 12.48 18.38 27.64
N ASP A 115 12.14 17.61 28.64
CA ASP A 115 13.08 17.11 29.65
C ASP A 115 13.85 15.88 29.22
N VAL A 116 13.52 15.27 28.09
CA VAL A 116 14.25 14.10 27.56
C VAL A 116 15.46 14.57 26.78
N ASP A 117 16.64 14.11 27.19
CA ASP A 117 17.89 14.43 26.51
C ASP A 117 18.08 13.59 25.24
N ARG A 118 18.93 14.08 24.33
CA ARG A 118 19.33 13.29 23.16
C ARG A 118 20.38 12.28 23.60
N GLU A 119 20.16 11.02 23.31
CA GLU A 119 21.09 9.93 23.55
C GLU A 119 21.10 8.91 22.42
N GLY A 120 22.17 8.11 22.38
CA GLY A 120 22.25 6.95 21.52
C GLY A 120 22.13 7.28 20.04
N LEU A 121 21.35 6.48 19.32
CA LEU A 121 21.21 6.61 17.87
C LEU A 121 20.61 7.96 17.45
N ARG A 122 19.78 8.57 18.28
CA ARG A 122 19.15 9.89 18.01
C ARG A 122 20.15 11.03 17.91
N GLU A 123 21.34 10.86 18.49
CA GLU A 123 22.43 11.83 18.41
C GLU A 123 23.03 11.88 17.01
N PHE A 124 23.08 10.72 16.34
CA PHE A 124 23.64 10.55 15.00
C PHE A 124 22.59 10.64 13.88
N LEU A 125 21.31 10.47 14.21
CA LEU A 125 20.24 10.65 13.25
C LEU A 125 19.86 12.11 13.19
N HIS A 126 19.71 12.65 11.98
CA HIS A 126 19.07 13.95 11.76
C HIS A 126 17.56 13.89 12.01
N LEU A 127 17.14 13.09 13.02
CA LEU A 127 15.78 13.07 13.49
C LEU A 127 15.59 14.30 14.40
N ASN A 128 14.88 15.31 13.92
CA ASN A 128 14.54 16.49 14.69
C ASN A 128 13.12 16.31 15.25
N PRO A 129 12.95 15.67 16.43
CA PRO A 129 11.64 15.52 17.02
C PRO A 129 11.10 16.88 17.43
N ALA A 130 9.81 17.11 17.20
CA ALA A 130 9.11 18.25 17.77
C ALA A 130 9.14 18.14 19.29
N THR A 131 9.48 19.23 19.97
CA THR A 131 9.53 19.25 21.43
C THR A 131 8.16 19.62 21.99
N PHE A 132 7.70 18.90 23.01
CA PHE A 132 6.46 19.16 23.69
C PHE A 132 6.65 19.24 25.21
N THR A 133 5.74 19.92 25.86
CA THR A 133 5.63 20.02 27.34
C THR A 133 4.31 19.39 27.78
N ASP A 134 3.27 19.59 27.01
CA ASP A 134 1.94 19.05 27.24
C ASP A 134 1.54 18.11 26.10
N GLU A 135 0.83 17.02 26.41
CA GLU A 135 0.40 16.01 25.44
C GLU A 135 -0.53 16.57 24.36
N SER A 136 -1.26 17.65 24.64
CA SER A 136 -2.11 18.33 23.66
C SER A 136 -1.30 18.95 22.51
N GLU A 137 -0.06 19.40 22.76
CA GLU A 137 0.85 19.92 21.74
C GLU A 137 1.22 18.82 20.73
N VAL A 138 1.37 17.57 21.20
CA VAL A 138 1.62 16.40 20.33
C VAL A 138 0.45 16.20 19.39
N LEU A 139 -0.79 16.24 19.90
CA LEU A 139 -1.99 16.00 19.08
C LEU A 139 -2.18 17.09 18.01
N VAL A 140 -1.93 18.35 18.35
CA VAL A 140 -2.02 19.47 17.41
C VAL A 140 -0.99 19.32 16.28
N ALA A 141 0.29 19.17 16.64
CA ALA A 141 1.37 19.03 15.66
C ALA A 141 1.24 17.77 14.80
N LEU A 142 0.76 16.66 15.39
CA LEU A 142 0.51 15.42 14.68
C LEU A 142 -0.64 15.56 13.67
N SER A 143 -1.70 16.32 14.01
CA SER A 143 -2.81 16.55 13.09
C SER A 143 -2.37 17.16 11.77
N GLU A 144 -1.48 18.15 11.84
CA GLU A 144 -0.90 18.81 10.66
C GLU A 144 -0.06 17.84 9.82
N GLN A 145 0.77 17.02 10.48
CA GLN A 145 1.60 16.03 9.80
C GLN A 145 0.75 14.92 9.14
N LEU A 146 -0.27 14.42 9.85
CA LEU A 146 -1.16 13.36 9.33
C LEU A 146 -2.01 13.85 8.15
N ALA A 147 -2.32 15.12 8.05
CA ALA A 147 -2.98 15.69 6.88
C ALA A 147 -2.15 15.49 5.60
N GLY A 148 -0.81 15.62 5.72
CA GLY A 148 0.13 15.30 4.65
C GLY A 148 0.27 13.79 4.37
N TRP A 149 -0.04 12.92 5.34
CA TRP A 149 -0.01 11.46 5.13
C TRP A 149 -1.23 10.94 4.37
N ARG A 150 -2.30 11.69 4.39
CA ARG A 150 -3.57 11.36 3.74
C ARG A 150 -3.49 11.31 2.22
N SER A 151 -2.66 12.15 1.63
CA SER A 151 -2.64 12.40 0.17
C SER A 151 -1.74 11.48 -0.62
N VAL A 152 -0.97 10.64 0.03
CA VAL A 152 -0.13 9.68 -0.67
C VAL A 152 -0.82 8.33 -0.58
N SER A 153 -1.62 8.04 -1.55
CA SER A 153 -1.86 6.67 -1.96
C SER A 153 -0.47 6.08 -2.18
N THR A 154 0.07 5.46 -1.14
CA THR A 154 1.39 4.81 -1.17
C THR A 154 1.31 3.53 -1.96
N ASP A 155 0.33 3.43 -2.81
CA ASP A 155 -0.06 2.18 -3.37
C ASP A 155 0.21 2.13 -4.87
N VAL A 156 0.52 0.97 -5.23
CA VAL A 156 0.46 0.53 -6.60
C VAL A 156 -1.00 0.49 -6.99
N ARG A 157 -1.32 1.08 -8.12
CA ARG A 157 -2.67 1.05 -8.68
C ARG A 157 -2.68 0.24 -9.97
N LEU A 158 -3.61 -0.70 -10.05
CA LEU A 158 -3.93 -1.41 -11.27
C LEU A 158 -5.10 -0.69 -11.97
N GLU A 159 -4.97 -0.49 -13.26
CA GLU A 159 -6.03 0.07 -14.08
C GLU A 159 -6.28 -0.78 -15.32
N LEU A 160 -7.55 -1.07 -15.58
CA LEU A 160 -7.99 -1.60 -16.87
C LEU A 160 -8.57 -0.43 -17.68
N ARG A 161 -7.98 -0.16 -18.84
CA ARG A 161 -8.40 0.92 -19.73
C ARG A 161 -8.86 0.35 -21.07
N SER A 162 -10.05 0.73 -21.50
CA SER A 162 -10.60 0.36 -22.79
C SER A 162 -10.51 1.57 -23.74
N GLU A 163 -9.94 1.36 -24.92
CA GLU A 163 -9.81 2.39 -25.94
C GLU A 163 -10.30 1.85 -27.29
N PRO A 164 -10.95 2.66 -28.15
CA PRO A 164 -11.28 2.25 -29.50
C PRO A 164 -9.99 2.03 -30.29
N LEU A 165 -9.89 0.93 -31.00
CA LEU A 165 -8.69 0.59 -31.78
C LEU A 165 -8.95 0.75 -33.29
N ARG A 166 -9.98 0.05 -33.81
CA ARG A 166 -10.35 0.06 -35.23
C ARG A 166 -11.77 -0.46 -35.43
N VAL A 167 -12.27 -0.29 -36.63
CA VAL A 167 -13.48 -0.99 -37.08
C VAL A 167 -13.06 -2.09 -38.04
N GLN A 168 -13.47 -3.31 -37.80
CA GLN A 168 -13.23 -4.45 -38.65
C GLN A 168 -14.58 -5.11 -38.99
N ASP A 169 -14.87 -5.27 -40.28
CA ASP A 169 -16.12 -5.88 -40.77
C ASP A 169 -17.38 -5.28 -40.11
N GLN A 170 -17.42 -3.94 -39.98
CA GLN A 170 -18.47 -3.15 -39.31
C GLN A 170 -18.53 -3.35 -37.77
N HIS A 171 -17.60 -4.07 -37.19
CA HIS A 171 -17.52 -4.28 -35.73
C HIS A 171 -16.45 -3.41 -35.10
N PRO A 172 -16.78 -2.67 -34.03
CA PRO A 172 -15.78 -1.90 -33.29
C PRO A 172 -14.90 -2.83 -32.47
N ILE A 173 -13.62 -2.85 -32.84
CA ILE A 173 -12.58 -3.51 -32.05
C ILE A 173 -12.01 -2.52 -31.06
N ARG A 174 -11.92 -2.91 -29.83
CA ARG A 174 -11.35 -2.11 -28.74
C ARG A 174 -10.09 -2.79 -28.21
N GLN A 175 -9.19 -1.96 -27.73
CA GLN A 175 -8.01 -2.43 -26.98
C GLN A 175 -8.29 -2.30 -25.49
N LEU A 176 -8.10 -3.38 -24.76
CA LEU A 176 -8.03 -3.38 -23.32
C LEU A 176 -6.56 -3.37 -22.90
N SER A 177 -6.17 -2.36 -22.17
CA SER A 177 -4.83 -2.20 -21.61
C SER A 177 -4.84 -2.44 -20.12
N LEU A 178 -3.95 -3.28 -19.63
CA LEU A 178 -3.66 -3.44 -18.21
C LEU A 178 -2.45 -2.60 -17.86
N LEU A 179 -2.66 -1.62 -17.01
CA LEU A 179 -1.66 -0.65 -16.57
C LEU A 179 -1.36 -0.85 -15.08
N LEU A 180 -0.09 -0.77 -14.75
CA LEU A 180 0.42 -0.73 -13.39
C LEU A 180 0.97 0.67 -13.14
N PHE A 181 0.43 1.39 -12.17
CA PHE A 181 0.93 2.68 -11.71
C PHE A 181 1.70 2.47 -10.42
N ASN A 182 2.93 2.90 -10.41
CA ASN A 182 3.73 2.96 -9.21
C ASN A 182 3.64 4.37 -8.62
N GLU A 183 2.68 4.57 -7.75
CA GLU A 183 2.49 5.86 -7.05
C GLU A 183 3.38 5.97 -5.80
N THR A 184 4.28 4.99 -5.59
CA THR A 184 5.25 4.97 -4.49
C THR A 184 6.55 5.66 -4.88
N ASN A 185 7.37 5.99 -3.89
CA ASN A 185 8.74 6.49 -4.10
C ASN A 185 9.75 5.34 -4.27
N GLU A 186 9.29 4.10 -4.25
CA GLU A 186 10.14 2.92 -4.37
C GLU A 186 10.06 2.30 -5.75
N ARG A 187 11.18 1.77 -6.20
CA ARG A 187 11.24 0.97 -7.42
C ARG A 187 10.57 -0.39 -7.21
N ILE A 188 9.60 -0.74 -8.04
CA ILE A 188 9.03 -2.08 -8.06
C ILE A 188 9.92 -2.97 -8.94
N SER A 189 10.66 -3.84 -8.29
CA SER A 189 11.62 -4.72 -8.96
C SER A 189 11.04 -6.11 -9.26
N SER A 190 10.00 -6.51 -8.53
CA SER A 190 9.36 -7.82 -8.69
C SER A 190 7.84 -7.68 -8.67
N TYR A 191 7.19 -8.22 -9.67
CA TYR A 191 5.74 -8.29 -9.76
C TYR A 191 5.29 -9.46 -10.64
N ASP A 192 4.25 -10.13 -10.19
CA ASP A 192 3.47 -11.08 -10.99
C ASP A 192 2.08 -10.51 -11.18
N PHE A 193 1.41 -10.88 -12.27
CA PHE A 193 0.01 -10.54 -12.44
C PHE A 193 -0.77 -11.68 -13.10
N GLU A 194 -2.03 -11.71 -12.80
CA GLU A 194 -2.97 -12.68 -13.31
C GLU A 194 -4.21 -11.95 -13.81
N ILE A 195 -4.73 -12.33 -14.96
CA ILE A 195 -6.01 -11.88 -15.45
C ILE A 195 -6.95 -13.08 -15.56
N CYS A 196 -8.13 -12.98 -14.96
CA CYS A 196 -9.18 -13.98 -15.06
C CYS A 196 -10.32 -13.43 -15.92
N ILE A 197 -10.63 -14.17 -16.98
CA ILE A 197 -11.56 -13.78 -18.02
C ILE A 197 -12.67 -14.82 -18.12
N PRO A 198 -13.95 -14.43 -18.23
CA PRO A 198 -15.04 -15.36 -18.51
C PRO A 198 -14.78 -16.19 -19.79
N GLU A 199 -15.01 -17.48 -19.74
CA GLU A 199 -14.73 -18.38 -20.89
C GLU A 199 -15.45 -17.99 -22.17
N GLY A 200 -16.65 -17.40 -22.05
CA GLY A 200 -17.42 -16.90 -23.18
C GLY A 200 -16.70 -15.80 -23.98
N LEU A 201 -15.83 -15.02 -23.35
CA LEU A 201 -15.04 -13.95 -23.98
C LEU A 201 -13.75 -14.47 -24.63
N LEU A 202 -13.26 -15.63 -24.26
CA LEU A 202 -11.98 -16.17 -24.75
C LEU A 202 -11.97 -16.50 -26.24
N LYS A 203 -13.10 -16.81 -26.84
CA LYS A 203 -13.20 -17.12 -28.26
C LYS A 203 -12.96 -15.91 -29.16
N HIS A 204 -13.02 -14.71 -28.60
CA HIS A 204 -12.83 -13.41 -29.27
C HIS A 204 -11.59 -12.65 -28.79
N TRP A 205 -10.77 -13.30 -27.99
CA TRP A 205 -9.66 -12.66 -27.32
C TRP A 205 -8.32 -12.99 -28.00
N ASN A 206 -7.80 -12.06 -28.74
CA ASN A 206 -6.45 -12.15 -29.26
C ASN A 206 -5.48 -11.59 -28.23
N SER A 207 -4.89 -12.47 -27.44
CA SER A 207 -3.81 -12.09 -26.53
C SER A 207 -2.49 -11.97 -27.30
N ILE A 208 -1.84 -10.82 -27.19
CA ILE A 208 -0.50 -10.58 -27.77
C ILE A 208 0.58 -11.35 -26.98
N TYR A 209 0.28 -11.75 -25.75
CA TYR A 209 1.22 -12.47 -24.90
C TYR A 209 0.59 -13.74 -24.35
N PRO A 210 1.12 -14.91 -24.70
CA PRO A 210 0.72 -16.17 -24.09
C PRO A 210 1.19 -16.18 -22.63
N GLY A 211 0.24 -16.08 -21.69
CA GLY A 211 0.49 -16.35 -20.28
C GLY A 211 0.37 -17.84 -19.97
N GLU A 212 0.89 -18.27 -18.85
CA GLU A 212 0.66 -19.60 -18.35
C GLU A 212 -0.81 -19.72 -17.90
N ILE A 213 -1.53 -20.70 -18.44
CA ILE A 213 -2.93 -20.96 -18.07
C ILE A 213 -2.94 -21.60 -16.69
N LYS A 214 -3.66 -20.99 -15.75
CA LYS A 214 -3.85 -21.51 -14.40
C LYS A 214 -5.31 -21.93 -14.19
N PRO A 215 -5.55 -22.91 -13.32
CA PRO A 215 -6.89 -23.23 -12.88
C PRO A 215 -7.58 -22.01 -12.29
N SER A 216 -8.79 -21.72 -12.72
CA SER A 216 -9.57 -20.62 -12.16
C SER A 216 -10.24 -21.05 -10.86
N PRO A 217 -10.27 -20.21 -9.80
CA PRO A 217 -11.09 -20.45 -8.62
C PRO A 217 -12.59 -20.25 -8.90
N ARG A 218 -12.96 -19.67 -10.04
CA ARG A 218 -14.34 -19.45 -10.47
C ARG A 218 -14.68 -20.40 -11.61
N ALA A 219 -15.84 -21.06 -11.53
CA ALA A 219 -16.37 -21.81 -12.65
C ALA A 219 -16.58 -20.87 -13.84
N ASN A 220 -16.36 -21.35 -15.06
CA ASN A 220 -16.51 -20.61 -16.32
C ASN A 220 -15.52 -19.43 -16.52
N PHE A 221 -14.41 -19.39 -15.80
CA PHE A 221 -13.33 -18.44 -16.02
C PHE A 221 -12.05 -19.15 -16.39
N ARG A 222 -11.22 -18.51 -17.22
CA ARG A 222 -9.80 -18.86 -17.41
C ARG A 222 -8.92 -17.78 -16.85
N CYS A 223 -7.88 -18.20 -16.13
CA CYS A 223 -6.89 -17.31 -15.58
C CYS A 223 -5.56 -17.49 -16.32
N PHE A 224 -4.95 -16.37 -16.70
CA PHE A 224 -3.64 -16.32 -17.33
C PHE A 224 -2.70 -15.59 -16.37
N ARG A 225 -1.57 -16.20 -16.08
CA ARG A 225 -0.56 -15.63 -15.18
C ARG A 225 0.73 -15.33 -15.93
N TRP A 226 1.32 -14.20 -15.61
CA TRP A 226 2.61 -13.77 -16.12
C TRP A 226 3.51 -13.36 -14.97
N SER A 227 4.78 -13.70 -15.08
CA SER A 227 5.84 -13.18 -14.21
C SER A 227 6.52 -11.98 -14.85
N GLN A 228 7.23 -11.23 -14.02
CA GLN A 228 8.01 -10.05 -14.45
C GLN A 228 9.19 -10.42 -15.38
N GLU A 229 9.58 -11.68 -15.49
CA GLU A 229 10.80 -12.11 -16.16
C GLU A 229 10.97 -11.44 -17.53
N GLY A 230 12.03 -10.66 -17.71
CA GLY A 230 12.32 -9.91 -18.92
C GLY A 230 11.59 -8.56 -19.11
N ARG A 231 10.72 -8.14 -18.18
CA ARG A 231 9.89 -6.93 -18.36
C ARG A 231 10.48 -5.65 -17.74
N GLY A 232 11.54 -5.75 -16.96
CA GLY A 232 12.18 -4.64 -16.27
C GLY A 232 11.33 -4.06 -15.12
N PRO A 233 11.89 -3.21 -14.28
CA PRO A 233 11.21 -2.62 -13.13
C PRO A 233 10.18 -1.57 -13.53
N VAL A 234 9.33 -1.19 -12.54
CA VAL A 234 8.52 0.03 -12.61
C VAL A 234 9.15 1.07 -11.70
N LEU A 235 9.55 2.20 -12.26
CA LEU A 235 10.19 3.28 -11.52
C LEU A 235 9.18 4.03 -10.63
N PRO A 236 9.65 4.75 -9.61
CA PRO A 236 8.79 5.61 -8.81
C PRO A 236 8.01 6.59 -9.69
N HIS A 237 6.73 6.79 -9.35
CA HIS A 237 5.82 7.71 -10.05
C HIS A 237 5.67 7.46 -11.55
N ASP A 238 5.96 6.25 -12.00
CA ASP A 238 5.86 5.84 -13.39
C ASP A 238 4.68 4.87 -13.60
N GLN A 239 4.28 4.72 -14.84
CA GLN A 239 3.29 3.73 -15.26
C GLN A 239 3.90 2.70 -16.20
N LYS A 240 3.44 1.48 -16.11
CA LYS A 240 3.87 0.40 -16.99
C LYS A 240 2.69 -0.32 -17.61
N LEU A 241 2.73 -0.46 -18.93
CA LEU A 241 1.81 -1.31 -19.66
C LEU A 241 2.21 -2.77 -19.41
N LEU A 242 1.38 -3.51 -18.70
CA LEU A 242 1.61 -4.92 -18.39
C LEU A 242 1.18 -5.83 -19.52
N SER A 243 0.01 -5.56 -20.10
CA SER A 243 -0.52 -6.33 -21.21
C SER A 243 -1.57 -5.54 -21.99
N THR A 244 -1.78 -5.90 -23.25
CA THR A 244 -2.85 -5.40 -24.09
C THR A 244 -3.63 -6.56 -24.69
N PHE A 245 -4.92 -6.36 -24.86
CA PHE A 245 -5.83 -7.34 -25.41
C PHE A 245 -6.79 -6.64 -26.38
N GLU A 246 -7.16 -7.32 -27.46
CA GLU A 246 -8.17 -6.83 -28.37
C GLU A 246 -9.50 -7.54 -28.11
N TYR A 247 -10.60 -6.84 -28.12
CA TYR A 247 -11.91 -7.41 -27.97
C TYR A 247 -12.97 -6.62 -28.77
N CYS A 248 -14.06 -7.30 -29.12
CA CYS A 248 -15.19 -6.70 -29.79
C CYS A 248 -16.37 -6.58 -28.85
N THR A 249 -17.02 -5.40 -28.79
CA THR A 249 -18.20 -5.17 -27.94
C THR A 249 -19.51 -5.63 -28.56
N THR A 250 -19.54 -5.77 -29.89
CA THR A 250 -20.74 -6.10 -30.68
C THR A 250 -20.67 -7.47 -31.32
N CYS A 251 -19.46 -8.06 -31.43
CA CYS A 251 -19.29 -9.40 -31.94
C CYS A 251 -19.86 -10.39 -30.96
N GLY A 252 -21.05 -10.80 -31.21
CA GLY A 252 -21.57 -11.98 -30.58
C GLY A 252 -21.03 -13.24 -31.20
N LEU A 253 -21.17 -14.33 -30.48
CA LEU A 253 -20.98 -15.68 -31.02
C LEU A 253 -21.72 -15.94 -32.34
N GLU A 254 -22.73 -15.13 -32.68
CA GLU A 254 -23.46 -15.22 -33.94
C GLU A 254 -22.61 -15.03 -35.18
N HIS A 255 -21.58 -14.15 -35.13
CA HIS A 255 -20.74 -13.89 -36.32
C HIS A 255 -19.83 -15.06 -36.72
N HIS A 256 -19.50 -15.88 -35.74
CA HIS A 256 -18.63 -17.05 -36.02
C HIS A 256 -19.35 -18.41 -35.89
N LEU A 257 -20.49 -18.45 -35.20
CA LEU A 257 -21.19 -19.72 -34.92
C LEU A 257 -22.74 -19.60 -35.00
N GLY A 258 -23.32 -18.48 -35.43
CA GLY A 258 -24.76 -18.28 -35.55
C GLY A 258 -25.54 -18.19 -34.24
N VAL A 259 -24.89 -17.83 -33.12
CA VAL A 259 -25.49 -17.72 -31.78
C VAL A 259 -25.40 -16.28 -31.26
N LYS A 260 -26.54 -15.72 -30.77
CA LYS A 260 -26.61 -14.34 -30.22
C LYS A 260 -25.57 -14.13 -29.12
N ALA A 261 -24.79 -13.07 -29.25
CA ALA A 261 -23.81 -12.70 -28.25
C ALA A 261 -24.47 -12.22 -26.99
N VAL A 262 -24.13 -12.87 -25.94
CA VAL A 262 -24.18 -12.26 -24.63
C VAL A 262 -22.80 -11.69 -24.37
N VAL A 263 -22.67 -10.37 -24.41
CA VAL A 263 -21.53 -9.70 -23.77
C VAL A 263 -21.64 -10.12 -22.31
N SER A 264 -20.67 -10.91 -21.85
CA SER A 264 -20.72 -11.41 -20.49
C SER A 264 -20.80 -10.22 -19.54
N GLU A 265 -21.85 -10.16 -18.73
CA GLU A 265 -22.00 -9.15 -17.67
C GLU A 265 -21.03 -9.43 -16.52
N GLU A 266 -20.36 -10.56 -16.56
CA GLU A 266 -19.40 -10.95 -15.55
C GLU A 266 -18.12 -10.12 -15.66
N PRO A 267 -17.61 -9.60 -14.52
CA PRO A 267 -16.43 -8.74 -14.55
C PRO A 267 -15.17 -9.52 -14.86
N ILE A 268 -14.27 -8.91 -15.62
CA ILE A 268 -12.88 -9.32 -15.71
C ILE A 268 -12.22 -8.97 -14.39
N SER A 269 -11.50 -9.91 -13.80
CA SER A 269 -10.69 -9.65 -12.62
C SER A 269 -9.20 -9.74 -12.93
N VAL A 270 -8.45 -8.78 -12.41
CA VAL A 270 -6.99 -8.76 -12.47
C VAL A 270 -6.44 -8.76 -11.07
N ARG A 271 -5.43 -9.57 -10.83
CA ARG A 271 -4.66 -9.59 -9.60
C ARG A 271 -3.20 -9.37 -9.93
N ALA A 272 -2.50 -8.61 -9.10
CA ALA A 272 -1.06 -8.46 -9.16
C ALA A 272 -0.45 -8.69 -7.78
N TRP A 273 0.67 -9.38 -7.75
CA TRP A 273 1.46 -9.59 -6.53
C TRP A 273 2.74 -8.78 -6.66
N ILE A 274 2.88 -7.77 -5.80
CA ILE A 274 3.96 -6.80 -5.85
C ILE A 274 4.54 -6.71 -4.46
N ASN A 275 5.82 -7.02 -4.29
CA ASN A 275 6.49 -7.02 -3.00
C ASN A 275 5.69 -7.81 -1.94
N ASN A 276 5.19 -9.01 -2.27
CA ASN A 276 4.36 -9.88 -1.44
C ASN A 276 2.99 -9.31 -1.03
N ARG A 277 2.51 -8.24 -1.66
CA ARG A 277 1.16 -7.72 -1.49
C ARG A 277 0.31 -8.04 -2.71
N GLU A 278 -0.96 -8.36 -2.48
CA GLU A 278 -1.93 -8.59 -3.55
C GLU A 278 -2.73 -7.31 -3.81
N TYR A 279 -2.81 -6.95 -5.09
CA TYR A 279 -3.64 -5.87 -5.62
C TYR A 279 -4.64 -6.47 -6.58
N SER A 280 -5.88 -5.97 -6.58
CA SER A 280 -6.90 -6.48 -7.48
C SER A 280 -7.76 -5.36 -8.05
N VAL A 281 -8.22 -5.56 -9.28
CA VAL A 281 -9.23 -4.72 -9.92
C VAL A 281 -10.22 -5.62 -10.65
N GLU A 282 -11.50 -5.32 -10.49
CA GLU A 282 -12.58 -5.97 -11.22
C GLU A 282 -13.35 -4.92 -12.03
N ARG A 283 -13.58 -5.18 -13.32
CA ARG A 283 -14.27 -4.25 -14.23
C ARG A 283 -15.12 -5.01 -15.22
N ASN A 284 -16.29 -4.47 -15.49
CA ASN A 284 -17.14 -4.94 -16.56
C ASN A 284 -16.74 -4.30 -17.91
N LEU A 285 -16.56 -5.11 -18.95
CA LEU A 285 -16.13 -4.63 -20.26
C LEU A 285 -17.14 -3.64 -20.89
N ARG A 286 -18.43 -3.85 -20.66
CA ARG A 286 -19.47 -2.96 -21.18
C ARG A 286 -19.41 -1.59 -20.52
N GLU A 287 -19.24 -1.55 -19.21
CA GLU A 287 -19.10 -0.28 -18.47
C GLU A 287 -17.87 0.49 -18.94
N MET A 288 -16.73 -0.20 -19.09
CA MET A 288 -15.50 0.43 -19.60
C MET A 288 -15.67 0.97 -21.02
N ALA A 289 -16.44 0.30 -21.87
CA ALA A 289 -16.71 0.78 -23.22
C ALA A 289 -17.55 2.06 -23.21
N LEU A 290 -18.59 2.11 -22.39
CA LEU A 290 -19.45 3.29 -22.24
C LEU A 290 -18.69 4.48 -21.64
N GLU A 291 -17.84 4.25 -20.63
CA GLU A 291 -16.98 5.29 -20.05
C GLU A 291 -16.02 5.88 -21.08
N ALA A 292 -15.46 5.03 -21.95
CA ALA A 292 -14.55 5.50 -22.99
C ALA A 292 -15.25 6.30 -24.08
N GLU A 293 -16.51 5.99 -24.39
CA GLU A 293 -17.33 6.77 -25.31
C GLU A 293 -17.69 8.14 -24.73
N ALA A 294 -18.05 8.18 -23.44
CA ALA A 294 -18.37 9.42 -22.75
C ALA A 294 -17.16 10.39 -22.62
N ARG A 295 -15.92 9.87 -22.61
CA ARG A 295 -14.71 10.71 -22.59
C ARG A 295 -14.36 11.33 -23.93
N ASN A 296 -14.85 10.78 -25.01
CA ASN A 296 -14.55 11.20 -26.38
C ASN A 296 -15.69 12.04 -27.01
N ALA A 297 -16.81 12.20 -26.30
CA ALA A 297 -17.95 13.06 -26.66
C ALA A 297 -17.82 14.42 -25.99
#